data_174a84a7d2fc6dcfcd2725518c24620d
#
_entry.id   174a84a7d2fc6dcfcd2725518c24620d
#
_cell.length_a   1.000
_cell.length_b   1.000
_cell.length_c   1.000
_cell.angle_alpha   90.00
_cell.angle_beta   90.00
_cell.angle_gamma   90.00
#
_symmetry.space_group_name_H-M   'P 1'
#
loop_
_entity.id
_entity.type
_entity.pdbx_description
1 polymer ?
#
loop_
_entity_poly.entity_id
_entity_poly.type
_entity_poly.pdbx_seq_one_letter_code
_entity_poly.pdbx_strand_id
1 'polypeptide(L)'
;MKPMQTLPLLDPKAAGIDVGSETLHVSVAGDLPKVFGTTTGQLHALRDWLKEKDVASVAMEATGVYWLCAYEVLEHAGLQVLVVNGRHVKNLPGRKTDLKDCQWIATLHAHGLLRSGFVPPEHIRRLQDYLRLRGDHLTLAAGHVQKMQQALERLNVKFHDVISDLTGVSGLKVIRAILQGERDPQRLLELCDVQIQK
;
A
#
# COMPACT_ATOMS: atom_id res chain seq x y z
N MET A 1 1.34 -36.84 -0.71
CA MET A 1 2.30 -35.84 -0.18
C MET A 1 2.98 -36.44 1.04
N LYS A 2 4.32 -36.38 1.16
CA LYS A 2 5.02 -36.90 2.36
C LYS A 2 4.61 -36.01 3.56
N PRO A 3 4.41 -36.59 4.75
CA PRO A 3 4.16 -35.81 5.94
C PRO A 3 5.32 -34.87 6.20
N MET A 4 5.04 -33.64 6.66
CA MET A 4 6.01 -32.55 6.81
C MET A 4 7.23 -32.92 7.67
N GLN A 5 7.05 -33.84 8.63
CA GLN A 5 8.12 -34.40 9.46
C GLN A 5 9.19 -35.20 8.69
N THR A 6 8.96 -35.52 7.42
CA THR A 6 9.91 -36.24 6.56
C THR A 6 10.61 -35.34 5.54
N LEU A 7 10.29 -34.03 5.54
CA LEU A 7 10.93 -33.06 4.66
C LEU A 7 12.26 -32.57 5.29
N PRO A 8 13.29 -32.30 4.49
CA PRO A 8 14.54 -31.75 5.01
C PRO A 8 14.32 -30.39 5.64
N LEU A 9 14.99 -30.14 6.75
CA LEU A 9 15.06 -28.82 7.40
C LEU A 9 16.19 -28.04 6.72
N LEU A 10 15.84 -27.00 5.96
CA LEU A 10 16.81 -26.21 5.19
C LEU A 10 17.39 -25.05 6.00
N ASP A 11 16.58 -24.41 6.84
CA ASP A 11 17.00 -23.34 7.74
C ASP A 11 16.44 -23.59 9.16
N PRO A 12 17.24 -24.14 10.07
CA PRO A 12 16.79 -24.46 11.42
C PRO A 12 16.54 -23.22 12.28
N LYS A 13 17.01 -22.04 11.89
CA LYS A 13 16.81 -20.77 12.58
C LYS A 13 15.86 -19.84 11.85
N ALA A 14 15.11 -20.34 10.88
CA ALA A 14 14.13 -19.55 10.14
C ALA A 14 13.10 -18.93 11.08
N ALA A 15 12.80 -17.66 10.84
CA ALA A 15 11.75 -16.95 11.58
C ALA A 15 10.49 -16.78 10.72
N GLY A 16 9.34 -16.75 11.38
CA GLY A 16 8.05 -16.44 10.79
C GLY A 16 7.40 -15.27 11.52
N ILE A 17 6.90 -14.31 10.78
CA ILE A 17 6.22 -13.12 11.29
C ILE A 17 4.79 -13.09 10.76
N ASP A 18 3.84 -13.06 11.68
CA ASP A 18 2.45 -12.70 11.41
C ASP A 18 2.29 -11.20 11.68
N VAL A 19 1.87 -10.46 10.65
CA VAL A 19 1.87 -8.99 10.64
C VAL A 19 0.47 -8.47 10.88
N GLY A 20 0.27 -7.78 11.99
CA GLY A 20 -0.94 -7.01 12.30
C GLY A 20 -0.71 -5.50 12.20
N SER A 21 -1.78 -4.73 12.35
CA SER A 21 -1.73 -3.26 12.37
C SER A 21 -1.05 -2.68 13.62
N GLU A 22 -1.15 -3.36 14.76
CA GLU A 22 -0.64 -2.89 16.05
C GLU A 22 0.46 -3.78 16.61
N THR A 23 0.47 -5.06 16.24
CA THR A 23 1.38 -6.06 16.78
C THR A 23 1.92 -6.99 15.71
N LEU A 24 3.15 -7.43 15.91
CA LEU A 24 3.83 -8.45 15.15
C LEU A 24 4.04 -9.68 16.05
N HIS A 25 3.51 -10.81 15.65
CA HIS A 25 3.77 -12.09 16.32
C HIS A 25 4.91 -12.81 15.60
N VAL A 26 5.96 -13.13 16.32
CA VAL A 26 7.21 -13.66 15.74
C VAL A 26 7.59 -14.97 16.40
N SER A 27 7.84 -15.98 15.58
CA SER A 27 8.36 -17.29 16.02
C SER A 27 9.68 -17.57 15.32
N VAL A 28 10.66 -18.06 16.06
CA VAL A 28 11.94 -18.55 15.53
C VAL A 28 11.96 -20.06 15.69
N ALA A 29 12.32 -20.80 14.66
CA ALA A 29 12.36 -22.26 14.65
C ALA A 29 11.05 -22.97 15.09
N GLY A 30 9.92 -22.28 15.03
CA GLY A 30 8.63 -22.78 15.50
C GLY A 30 8.40 -22.68 17.01
N ASP A 31 9.29 -22.03 17.77
CA ASP A 31 9.15 -21.75 19.20
C ASP A 31 7.90 -20.92 19.53
N LEU A 32 7.61 -20.77 20.83
CA LEU A 32 6.53 -19.93 21.32
C LEU A 32 6.67 -18.50 20.81
N PRO A 33 5.58 -17.91 20.29
CA PRO A 33 5.62 -16.57 19.73
C PRO A 33 5.99 -15.50 20.74
N LYS A 34 6.88 -14.60 20.31
CA LYS A 34 7.12 -13.31 20.98
C LYS A 34 6.36 -12.22 20.23
N VAL A 35 5.81 -11.28 20.98
CA VAL A 35 4.99 -10.18 20.42
C VAL A 35 5.79 -8.88 20.51
N PHE A 36 5.78 -8.12 19.40
CA PHE A 36 6.35 -6.78 19.30
C PHE A 36 5.29 -5.80 18.81
N GLY A 37 5.41 -4.53 19.17
CA GLY A 37 4.58 -3.47 18.59
C GLY A 37 5.10 -3.04 17.22
N THR A 38 4.33 -2.16 16.55
CA THR A 38 4.64 -1.67 15.20
C THR A 38 5.34 -0.29 15.21
N THR A 39 5.64 0.28 16.39
CA THR A 39 6.42 1.52 16.48
C THR A 39 7.87 1.30 16.09
N THR A 40 8.55 2.34 15.59
CA THR A 40 9.96 2.25 15.14
C THR A 40 10.87 1.63 16.20
N GLY A 41 10.72 2.01 17.48
CA GLY A 41 11.51 1.44 18.56
C GLY A 41 11.27 -0.06 18.77
N GLN A 42 10.02 -0.51 18.63
CA GLN A 42 9.66 -1.92 18.71
C GLN A 42 10.17 -2.73 17.51
N LEU A 43 10.15 -2.13 16.29
CA LEU A 43 10.75 -2.76 15.11
C LEU A 43 12.26 -2.91 15.25
N HIS A 44 12.95 -1.94 15.84
CA HIS A 44 14.37 -2.08 16.16
C HIS A 44 14.61 -3.15 17.23
N ALA A 45 13.77 -3.23 18.25
CA ALA A 45 13.87 -4.29 19.27
C ALA A 45 13.63 -5.70 18.65
N LEU A 46 12.70 -5.82 17.71
CA LEU A 46 12.49 -7.03 16.92
C LEU A 46 13.75 -7.41 16.15
N ARG A 47 14.33 -6.45 15.41
CA ARG A 47 15.58 -6.63 14.64
C ARG A 47 16.70 -7.16 15.54
N ASP A 48 16.91 -6.51 16.67
CA ASP A 48 18.02 -6.84 17.57
C ASP A 48 17.81 -8.23 18.21
N TRP A 49 16.58 -8.54 18.60
CA TRP A 49 16.22 -9.86 19.10
C TRP A 49 16.42 -10.98 18.05
N LEU A 50 16.08 -10.74 16.76
CA LEU A 50 16.33 -11.71 15.70
C LEU A 50 17.84 -11.94 15.50
N LYS A 51 18.66 -10.87 15.58
CA LYS A 51 20.13 -10.97 15.51
C LYS A 51 20.72 -11.73 16.71
N GLU A 52 20.23 -11.52 17.92
CA GLU A 52 20.63 -12.27 19.11
C GLU A 52 20.34 -13.78 18.99
N LYS A 53 19.31 -14.12 18.22
CA LYS A 53 18.93 -15.52 17.91
C LYS A 53 19.70 -16.09 16.71
N ASP A 54 20.65 -15.36 16.12
CA ASP A 54 21.37 -15.71 14.88
C ASP A 54 20.43 -16.08 13.72
N VAL A 55 19.29 -15.40 13.61
CA VAL A 55 18.35 -15.55 12.48
C VAL A 55 18.98 -14.88 11.26
N ALA A 56 19.09 -15.62 10.16
CA ALA A 56 19.55 -15.09 8.87
C ALA A 56 18.39 -14.78 7.91
N SER A 57 17.30 -15.54 8.02
CA SER A 57 16.17 -15.41 7.11
C SER A 57 14.83 -15.36 7.85
N VAL A 58 13.92 -14.55 7.33
CA VAL A 58 12.60 -14.28 7.91
C VAL A 58 11.55 -14.37 6.83
N ALA A 59 10.44 -15.07 7.08
CA ALA A 59 9.25 -15.00 6.24
C ALA A 59 8.17 -14.19 6.94
N MET A 60 7.52 -13.27 6.23
CA MET A 60 6.41 -12.47 6.74
C MET A 60 5.23 -12.43 5.78
N GLU A 61 4.01 -12.39 6.34
CA GLU A 61 2.79 -12.27 5.54
C GLU A 61 2.59 -10.81 5.09
N ALA A 62 2.29 -10.62 3.78
CA ALA A 62 1.95 -9.33 3.19
C ALA A 62 0.52 -8.93 3.54
N THR A 63 0.27 -8.43 4.76
CA THR A 63 -1.05 -7.94 5.19
C THR A 63 -1.15 -6.43 4.98
N GLY A 64 -1.96 -6.00 4.03
CA GLY A 64 -2.15 -4.58 3.70
C GLY A 64 -0.82 -3.87 3.43
N VAL A 65 -0.59 -2.75 4.11
CA VAL A 65 0.68 -1.97 4.05
C VAL A 65 1.55 -2.15 5.29
N TYR A 66 1.06 -2.88 6.31
CA TYR A 66 1.67 -2.95 7.63
C TYR A 66 3.03 -3.66 7.66
N TRP A 67 3.28 -4.53 6.68
CA TRP A 67 4.54 -5.26 6.55
C TRP A 67 5.72 -4.39 6.09
N LEU A 68 5.46 -3.26 5.42
CA LEU A 68 6.51 -2.45 4.77
C LEU A 68 7.56 -1.94 5.76
N CYS A 69 7.16 -1.32 6.86
CA CYS A 69 8.09 -0.77 7.85
C CYS A 69 8.94 -1.87 8.50
N ALA A 70 8.33 -3.02 8.82
CA ALA A 70 9.06 -4.16 9.38
C ALA A 70 10.05 -4.73 8.34
N TYR A 71 9.61 -4.88 7.10
CA TYR A 71 10.45 -5.31 5.98
C TYR A 71 11.70 -4.43 5.84
N GLU A 72 11.53 -3.11 5.77
CA GLU A 72 12.64 -2.16 5.58
C GLU A 72 13.65 -2.21 6.73
N VAL A 73 13.18 -2.25 7.97
CA VAL A 73 14.06 -2.37 9.14
C VAL A 73 14.88 -3.66 9.12
N LEU A 74 14.27 -4.76 8.72
CA LEU A 74 14.95 -6.06 8.66
C LEU A 74 15.87 -6.18 7.45
N GLU A 75 15.44 -5.69 6.27
CA GLU A 75 16.25 -5.65 5.04
C GLU A 75 17.53 -4.80 5.25
N HIS A 76 17.40 -3.60 5.81
CA HIS A 76 18.56 -2.73 6.14
C HIS A 76 19.50 -3.33 7.17
N ALA A 77 19.01 -4.24 7.99
CA ALA A 77 19.82 -4.97 8.97
C ALA A 77 20.59 -6.16 8.37
N GLY A 78 20.42 -6.43 7.07
CA GLY A 78 21.06 -7.50 6.34
C GLY A 78 20.35 -8.86 6.48
N LEU A 79 19.13 -8.91 7.03
CA LEU A 79 18.34 -10.13 7.08
C LEU A 79 17.71 -10.42 5.71
N GLN A 80 17.69 -11.68 5.31
CA GLN A 80 16.94 -12.11 4.13
C GLN A 80 15.45 -12.17 4.46
N VAL A 81 14.64 -11.31 3.85
CA VAL A 81 13.21 -11.22 4.15
C VAL A 81 12.38 -11.74 2.97
N LEU A 82 11.59 -12.78 3.23
CA LEU A 82 10.61 -13.33 2.29
C LEU A 82 9.22 -12.76 2.61
N VAL A 83 8.67 -11.98 1.70
CA VAL A 83 7.28 -11.51 1.80
C VAL A 83 6.38 -12.51 1.09
N VAL A 84 5.44 -13.10 1.82
CA VAL A 84 4.60 -14.19 1.31
C VAL A 84 3.13 -13.79 1.25
N ASN A 85 2.41 -14.33 0.28
CA ASN A 85 0.97 -14.10 0.17
C ASN A 85 0.23 -14.98 1.19
N GLY A 86 -0.55 -14.36 2.07
CA GLY A 86 -1.29 -15.05 3.12
C GLY A 86 -2.28 -16.10 2.61
N ARG A 87 -2.89 -15.90 1.44
CA ARG A 87 -3.75 -16.92 0.81
C ARG A 87 -2.96 -18.18 0.46
N HIS A 88 -1.72 -18.02 0.02
CA HIS A 88 -0.87 -19.17 -0.31
C HIS A 88 -0.50 -19.94 0.97
N VAL A 89 -0.13 -19.24 2.03
CA VAL A 89 0.21 -19.83 3.33
C VAL A 89 -0.97 -20.61 3.94
N LYS A 90 -2.18 -20.04 3.87
CA LYS A 90 -3.40 -20.65 4.43
C LYS A 90 -3.85 -21.89 3.66
N ASN A 91 -3.55 -21.98 2.38
CA ASN A 91 -3.96 -23.09 1.51
C ASN A 91 -2.98 -24.26 1.49
N LEU A 92 -1.83 -24.17 2.16
CA LEU A 92 -0.89 -25.28 2.25
C LEU A 92 -1.43 -26.37 3.18
N PRO A 93 -1.44 -27.65 2.73
CA PRO A 93 -1.95 -28.75 3.54
C PRO A 93 -1.01 -29.06 4.70
N GLY A 94 -1.58 -29.49 5.83
CA GLY A 94 -0.82 -29.90 7.02
C GLY A 94 -0.84 -28.87 8.17
N ARG A 95 -1.59 -27.77 8.04
CA ARG A 95 -1.78 -26.82 9.15
C ARG A 95 -2.47 -27.52 10.31
N LYS A 96 -1.79 -27.59 11.47
CA LYS A 96 -2.42 -27.97 12.74
C LYS A 96 -3.18 -26.76 13.29
N THR A 97 -4.41 -26.96 13.72
CA THR A 97 -5.30 -25.93 14.26
C THR A 97 -4.74 -25.18 15.49
N ASP A 98 -3.80 -25.82 16.22
CA ASP A 98 -3.25 -25.29 17.47
C ASP A 98 -1.98 -24.42 17.29
N LEU A 99 -1.44 -24.33 16.07
CA LEU A 99 -0.28 -23.48 15.78
C LEU A 99 -0.73 -22.05 15.45
N LYS A 100 -0.08 -21.06 16.08
CA LYS A 100 -0.25 -19.65 15.71
C LYS A 100 0.31 -19.43 14.29
N ASP A 101 -0.23 -18.44 13.59
CA ASP A 101 0.13 -18.18 12.18
C ASP A 101 1.63 -17.95 11.98
N CYS A 102 2.30 -17.24 12.89
CA CYS A 102 3.75 -17.03 12.84
C CYS A 102 4.56 -18.34 13.00
N GLN A 103 4.12 -19.29 13.84
CA GLN A 103 4.77 -20.59 13.99
C GLN A 103 4.63 -21.43 12.72
N TRP A 104 3.46 -21.36 12.09
CA TRP A 104 3.22 -22.03 10.82
C TRP A 104 4.09 -21.45 9.71
N ILE A 105 4.18 -20.11 9.61
CA ILE A 105 5.06 -19.42 8.65
C ILE A 105 6.52 -19.83 8.89
N ALA A 106 7.01 -19.81 10.16
CA ALA A 106 8.37 -20.23 10.50
C ALA A 106 8.65 -21.66 10.07
N THR A 107 7.71 -22.58 10.35
CA THR A 107 7.86 -23.99 9.98
C THR A 107 7.91 -24.17 8.46
N LEU A 108 7.01 -23.54 7.71
CA LEU A 108 7.02 -23.61 6.25
C LEU A 108 8.30 -23.01 5.66
N HIS A 109 8.77 -21.92 6.25
CA HIS A 109 10.02 -21.25 5.83
C HIS A 109 11.22 -22.14 6.08
N ALA A 110 11.33 -22.74 7.26
CA ALA A 110 12.41 -23.66 7.64
C ALA A 110 12.54 -24.86 6.68
N HIS A 111 11.45 -25.31 6.09
CA HIS A 111 11.44 -26.39 5.10
C HIS A 111 11.51 -25.91 3.64
N GLY A 112 11.64 -24.60 3.38
CA GLY A 112 11.70 -24.06 2.02
C GLY A 112 10.41 -24.19 1.21
N LEU A 113 9.25 -24.28 1.89
CA LEU A 113 7.95 -24.47 1.25
C LEU A 113 7.25 -23.17 0.86
N LEU A 114 7.83 -22.02 1.24
CA LEU A 114 7.27 -20.71 0.93
C LEU A 114 7.84 -20.18 -0.39
N ARG A 115 6.96 -19.55 -1.17
CA ARG A 115 7.35 -18.78 -2.34
C ARG A 115 7.30 -17.30 -2.00
N SER A 116 8.43 -16.60 -2.14
CA SER A 116 8.49 -15.14 -1.98
C SER A 116 7.74 -14.45 -3.11
N GLY A 117 6.94 -13.44 -2.76
CA GLY A 117 6.55 -12.41 -3.71
C GLY A 117 7.76 -11.56 -4.12
N PHE A 118 7.69 -10.94 -5.28
CA PHE A 118 8.71 -9.98 -5.70
C PHE A 118 8.48 -8.66 -4.96
N VAL A 119 9.47 -8.22 -4.19
CA VAL A 119 9.52 -6.89 -3.58
C VAL A 119 10.53 -6.06 -4.37
N PRO A 120 10.11 -4.97 -5.03
CA PRO A 120 11.03 -4.12 -5.79
C PRO A 120 12.08 -3.48 -4.88
N PRO A 121 13.27 -3.14 -5.41
CA PRO A 121 14.25 -2.32 -4.68
C PRO A 121 13.65 -1.01 -4.16
N GLU A 122 14.20 -0.47 -3.07
CA GLU A 122 13.66 0.71 -2.36
C GLU A 122 13.36 1.89 -3.29
N HIS A 123 14.31 2.25 -4.18
CA HIS A 123 14.13 3.36 -5.11
C HIS A 123 12.97 3.15 -6.09
N ILE A 124 12.68 1.90 -6.48
CA ILE A 124 11.53 1.57 -7.32
C ILE A 124 10.24 1.62 -6.50
N ARG A 125 10.24 1.16 -5.24
CA ARG A 125 9.07 1.29 -4.34
C ARG A 125 8.69 2.76 -4.17
N ARG A 126 9.67 3.64 -3.88
CA ARG A 126 9.45 5.10 -3.78
C ARG A 126 8.87 5.68 -5.06
N LEU A 127 9.41 5.30 -6.23
CA LEU A 127 8.86 5.75 -7.52
C LEU A 127 7.40 5.30 -7.70
N GLN A 128 7.09 4.06 -7.38
CA GLN A 128 5.71 3.54 -7.43
C GLN A 128 4.77 4.33 -6.53
N ASP A 129 5.19 4.72 -5.32
CA ASP A 129 4.37 5.49 -4.40
C ASP A 129 4.09 6.90 -4.94
N TYR A 130 5.08 7.58 -5.53
CA TYR A 130 4.86 8.86 -6.22
C TYR A 130 3.89 8.73 -7.41
N LEU A 131 4.01 7.66 -8.20
CA LEU A 131 3.11 7.44 -9.34
C LEU A 131 1.68 7.15 -8.88
N ARG A 132 1.49 6.38 -7.81
CA ARG A 132 0.17 6.15 -7.19
C ARG A 132 -0.42 7.45 -6.68
N LEU A 133 0.34 8.21 -5.88
CA LEU A 133 -0.09 9.51 -5.35
C LEU A 133 -0.50 10.48 -6.47
N ARG A 134 0.30 10.54 -7.56
CA ARG A 134 -0.05 11.33 -8.75
C ARG A 134 -1.37 10.86 -9.37
N GLY A 135 -1.55 9.54 -9.50
CA GLY A 135 -2.79 8.96 -10.03
C GLY A 135 -4.01 9.33 -9.18
N ASP A 136 -3.88 9.25 -7.87
CA ASP A 136 -4.94 9.61 -6.92
C ASP A 136 -5.31 11.10 -7.04
N HIS A 137 -4.32 12.00 -7.11
CA HIS A 137 -4.57 13.42 -7.31
C HIS A 137 -5.28 13.73 -8.62
N LEU A 138 -4.90 13.07 -9.72
CA LEU A 138 -5.58 13.25 -11.01
C LEU A 138 -7.03 12.76 -10.95
N THR A 139 -7.28 11.64 -10.31
CA THR A 139 -8.63 11.09 -10.13
C THR A 139 -9.50 12.02 -9.28
N LEU A 140 -8.96 12.55 -8.19
CA LEU A 140 -9.64 13.54 -7.34
C LEU A 140 -9.95 14.84 -8.11
N ALA A 141 -8.97 15.35 -8.87
CA ALA A 141 -9.15 16.55 -9.70
C ALA A 141 -10.27 16.37 -10.72
N ALA A 142 -10.27 15.24 -11.45
CA ALA A 142 -11.35 14.92 -12.39
C ALA A 142 -12.74 14.86 -11.71
N GLY A 143 -12.81 14.27 -10.52
CA GLY A 143 -14.05 14.24 -9.73
C GLY A 143 -14.53 15.64 -9.32
N HIS A 144 -13.61 16.55 -8.99
CA HIS A 144 -13.98 17.95 -8.69
C HIS A 144 -14.47 18.68 -9.92
N VAL A 145 -13.84 18.50 -11.09
CA VAL A 145 -14.30 19.09 -12.36
C VAL A 145 -15.73 18.63 -12.70
N GLN A 146 -16.01 17.33 -12.54
CA GLN A 146 -17.37 16.81 -12.75
C GLN A 146 -18.40 17.46 -11.81
N LYS A 147 -18.05 17.68 -10.53
CA LYS A 147 -18.94 18.37 -9.59
C LYS A 147 -19.16 19.83 -9.97
N MET A 148 -18.13 20.53 -10.47
CA MET A 148 -18.26 21.88 -10.98
C MET A 148 -19.20 21.95 -12.19
N GLN A 149 -19.07 21.02 -13.14
CA GLN A 149 -19.99 20.89 -14.29
C GLN A 149 -21.43 20.65 -13.83
N GLN A 150 -21.64 19.71 -12.90
CA GLN A 150 -22.98 19.45 -12.34
C GLN A 150 -23.58 20.68 -11.66
N ALA A 151 -22.77 21.49 -10.97
CA ALA A 151 -23.25 22.73 -10.33
C ALA A 151 -23.69 23.76 -11.39
N LEU A 152 -22.93 23.93 -12.47
CA LEU A 152 -23.27 24.82 -13.57
C LEU A 152 -24.56 24.34 -14.29
N GLU A 153 -24.70 23.04 -14.51
CA GLU A 153 -25.92 22.45 -15.06
C GLU A 153 -27.16 22.78 -14.21
N ARG A 154 -27.07 22.66 -12.88
CA ARG A 154 -28.17 23.03 -11.98
C ARG A 154 -28.55 24.50 -12.04
N LEU A 155 -27.64 25.35 -12.45
CA LEU A 155 -27.88 26.78 -12.71
C LEU A 155 -28.35 27.06 -14.14
N ASN A 156 -28.54 26.01 -14.97
CA ASN A 156 -28.79 26.09 -16.40
C ASN A 156 -27.71 26.85 -17.20
N VAL A 157 -26.47 26.74 -16.75
CA VAL A 157 -25.29 27.33 -17.43
C VAL A 157 -24.58 26.20 -18.20
N LYS A 158 -24.78 26.14 -19.51
CA LYS A 158 -24.23 25.10 -20.42
C LYS A 158 -22.80 25.44 -20.85
N PHE A 159 -21.97 25.83 -19.92
CA PHE A 159 -20.64 26.36 -20.20
C PHE A 159 -19.68 25.30 -20.76
N HIS A 160 -19.83 24.06 -20.36
CA HIS A 160 -19.04 22.94 -20.86
C HIS A 160 -19.28 22.60 -22.34
N ASP A 161 -20.39 23.04 -22.94
CA ASP A 161 -20.65 22.90 -24.36
C ASP A 161 -19.82 23.90 -25.20
N VAL A 162 -19.35 24.99 -24.57
CA VAL A 162 -18.65 26.09 -25.23
C VAL A 162 -17.13 26.00 -25.02
N ILE A 163 -16.68 25.47 -23.87
CA ILE A 163 -15.27 25.35 -23.56
C ILE A 163 -14.87 23.89 -23.31
N SER A 164 -13.69 23.51 -23.78
CA SER A 164 -13.15 22.15 -23.58
C SER A 164 -12.54 21.93 -22.19
N ASP A 165 -12.06 23.01 -21.55
CA ASP A 165 -11.42 22.96 -20.23
C ASP A 165 -12.04 23.98 -19.27
N LEU A 166 -12.88 23.45 -18.38
CA LEU A 166 -13.55 24.26 -17.35
C LEU A 166 -12.56 24.84 -16.32
N THR A 167 -11.42 24.19 -16.14
CA THR A 167 -10.36 24.59 -15.19
C THR A 167 -9.29 25.48 -15.82
N GLY A 168 -9.38 25.74 -17.10
CA GLY A 168 -8.54 26.67 -17.83
C GLY A 168 -8.78 28.13 -17.43
N VAL A 169 -7.96 29.02 -17.97
CA VAL A 169 -7.97 30.46 -17.61
C VAL A 169 -9.34 31.07 -17.78
N SER A 170 -9.98 30.90 -18.94
CA SER A 170 -11.33 31.46 -19.23
C SER A 170 -12.40 30.79 -18.33
N GLY A 171 -12.36 29.45 -18.18
CA GLY A 171 -13.29 28.73 -17.33
C GLY A 171 -13.28 29.22 -15.89
N LEU A 172 -12.11 29.32 -15.29
CA LEU A 172 -11.98 29.80 -13.90
C LEU A 172 -12.36 31.25 -13.72
N LYS A 173 -12.11 32.14 -14.71
CA LYS A 173 -12.58 33.56 -14.66
C LYS A 173 -14.10 33.61 -14.61
N VAL A 174 -14.78 32.90 -15.50
CA VAL A 174 -16.25 32.88 -15.57
C VAL A 174 -16.84 32.29 -14.28
N ILE A 175 -16.33 31.16 -13.80
CA ILE A 175 -16.80 30.55 -12.55
C ILE A 175 -16.64 31.49 -11.36
N ARG A 176 -15.52 32.20 -11.26
CA ARG A 176 -15.30 33.17 -10.18
C ARG A 176 -16.29 34.31 -10.27
N ALA A 177 -16.57 34.85 -11.46
CA ALA A 177 -17.57 35.89 -11.65
C ALA A 177 -18.97 35.40 -11.24
N ILE A 178 -19.36 34.20 -11.62
CA ILE A 178 -20.63 33.56 -11.21
C ILE A 178 -20.72 33.46 -9.68
N LEU A 179 -19.65 33.06 -9.01
CA LEU A 179 -19.59 32.99 -7.54
C LEU A 179 -19.70 34.38 -6.88
N GLN A 180 -19.26 35.43 -7.54
CA GLN A 180 -19.40 36.81 -7.10
C GLN A 180 -20.77 37.43 -7.40
N GLY A 181 -21.67 36.64 -8.02
CA GLY A 181 -23.04 37.06 -8.30
C GLY A 181 -23.30 37.54 -9.73
N GLU A 182 -22.31 37.55 -10.61
CA GLU A 182 -22.54 37.90 -12.02
C GLU A 182 -23.46 36.86 -12.69
N ARG A 183 -24.45 37.38 -13.45
CA ARG A 183 -25.46 36.55 -14.16
C ARG A 183 -25.69 36.99 -15.59
N ASP A 184 -25.09 38.17 -15.98
CA ASP A 184 -25.22 38.69 -17.34
C ASP A 184 -24.37 37.84 -18.31
N PRO A 185 -24.98 37.11 -19.29
CA PRO A 185 -24.25 36.32 -20.25
C PRO A 185 -23.20 37.10 -21.06
N GLN A 186 -23.48 38.34 -21.37
CA GLN A 186 -22.57 39.21 -22.14
C GLN A 186 -21.29 39.49 -21.35
N ARG A 187 -21.42 39.87 -20.09
CA ARG A 187 -20.29 40.09 -19.19
C ARG A 187 -19.47 38.83 -18.92
N LEU A 188 -20.14 37.69 -18.80
CA LEU A 188 -19.45 36.40 -18.65
C LEU A 188 -18.68 36.02 -19.91
N LEU A 189 -19.22 36.32 -21.10
CA LEU A 189 -18.54 36.06 -22.37
C LEU A 189 -17.30 36.94 -22.55
N GLU A 190 -17.31 38.21 -22.10
CA GLU A 190 -16.17 39.12 -22.16
C GLU A 190 -14.96 38.60 -21.35
N LEU A 191 -15.18 37.74 -20.35
CA LEU A 191 -14.11 37.11 -19.56
C LEU A 191 -13.41 35.95 -20.29
N CYS A 192 -13.99 35.48 -21.38
CA CYS A 192 -13.42 34.39 -22.16
C CYS A 192 -12.40 34.91 -23.18
N ASP A 193 -11.50 34.03 -23.61
CA ASP A 193 -10.58 34.32 -24.70
C ASP A 193 -11.30 34.61 -26.01
N VAL A 194 -10.73 35.46 -26.86
CA VAL A 194 -11.32 35.90 -28.14
C VAL A 194 -11.73 34.73 -29.06
N GLN A 195 -11.07 33.57 -28.93
CA GLN A 195 -11.43 32.38 -29.71
C GLN A 195 -12.77 31.77 -29.26
N ILE A 196 -13.17 31.96 -28.01
CA ILE A 196 -14.41 31.47 -27.42
C ILE A 196 -15.56 32.44 -27.68
N GLN A 197 -15.26 33.72 -27.86
CA GLN A 197 -16.24 34.78 -28.12
C GLN A 197 -16.81 34.78 -29.55
N LYS A 198 -16.26 33.95 -30.44
CA LYS A 198 -16.73 33.77 -31.83
C LYS A 198 -17.82 32.74 -31.93
#